data_77cf20b2fe0570f818ab71c875aca198
#
_entry.id   77cf20b2fe0570f818ab71c875aca198
#
_cell.length_a   1.000
_cell.length_b   1.000
_cell.length_c   1.000
_cell.angle_alpha   90.00
_cell.angle_beta   90.00
_cell.angle_gamma   90.00
#
_symmetry.space_group_name_H-M   'P 1'
#
loop_
_entity.id
_entity.type
_entity.pdbx_description
1 polymer ?
#
loop_
_entity_poly.entity_id
_entity_poly.type
_entity_poly.pdbx_seq_one_letter_code
_entity_poly.pdbx_strand_id
1 'polypeptide(L)'
;MLKTANSPQTLEFTTPACCEELSFIVISAEGASTLRAAVNYDDGTSEPEQQFSVGDWYSGSAGQGEAIYGLDRIKRGSGSGYSADQFDGRTNFRIFEYVLPATSNKLTTGITFTSTVSGKIPTILGVAMKGYLSPIAPDGIEAPAAGALKEIVGIYSVSGQKQTKLQKGINVIRFADGSVKKILRK
;
A
#
# COMPACT_ATOMS: atom_id res chain seq x y z
N MET A 1 -1.37 -17.18 -0.08
CA MET A 1 -0.31 -18.21 -0.08
C MET A 1 -0.18 -18.77 -1.47
N LEU A 2 0.99 -18.59 -2.11
CA LEU A 2 1.25 -18.96 -3.50
C LEU A 2 1.91 -20.34 -3.53
N LYS A 3 1.13 -21.39 -3.66
CA LYS A 3 1.63 -22.78 -3.58
C LYS A 3 2.07 -23.36 -4.92
N THR A 4 1.54 -22.86 -6.03
CA THR A 4 1.79 -23.42 -7.36
C THR A 4 2.74 -22.51 -8.12
N ALA A 5 3.88 -23.04 -8.55
CA ALA A 5 4.83 -22.28 -9.36
C ALA A 5 4.20 -21.89 -10.72
N ASN A 6 4.52 -20.70 -11.17
CA ASN A 6 4.03 -20.12 -12.44
C ASN A 6 2.50 -20.03 -12.58
N SER A 7 1.77 -20.06 -11.46
CA SER A 7 0.33 -19.83 -11.44
C SER A 7 0.06 -18.44 -10.86
N PRO A 8 -0.33 -17.44 -11.68
CA PRO A 8 -0.65 -16.11 -11.20
C PRO A 8 -1.81 -16.11 -10.22
N GLN A 9 -1.71 -15.29 -9.20
CA GLN A 9 -2.77 -15.03 -8.22
C GLN A 9 -2.97 -13.53 -8.10
N THR A 10 -4.17 -13.04 -8.28
CA THR A 10 -4.49 -11.61 -8.18
C THR A 10 -5.13 -11.30 -6.84
N LEU A 11 -4.58 -10.30 -6.16
CA LEU A 11 -5.22 -9.62 -5.04
C LEU A 11 -5.96 -8.42 -5.60
N GLU A 12 -7.28 -8.49 -5.61
CA GLU A 12 -8.14 -7.40 -6.06
C GLU A 12 -8.45 -6.44 -4.92
N PHE A 13 -8.47 -5.14 -5.22
CA PHE A 13 -8.84 -4.11 -4.25
C PHE A 13 -10.34 -3.83 -4.35
N THR A 14 -11.03 -3.90 -3.23
CA THR A 14 -12.48 -3.57 -3.16
C THR A 14 -12.77 -2.12 -3.49
N THR A 15 -11.80 -1.23 -3.27
CA THR A 15 -11.87 0.19 -3.61
C THR A 15 -10.63 0.56 -4.39
N PRO A 16 -10.70 0.60 -5.73
CA PRO A 16 -9.60 1.08 -6.57
C PRO A 16 -9.22 2.52 -6.24
N ALA A 17 -7.94 2.85 -6.35
CA ALA A 17 -7.43 4.19 -6.09
C ALA A 17 -6.20 4.48 -6.93
N CYS A 18 -5.95 5.75 -7.22
CA CYS A 18 -4.69 6.19 -7.80
C CYS A 18 -3.61 6.23 -6.70
N CYS A 19 -2.41 5.77 -7.01
CA CYS A 19 -1.28 5.83 -6.10
C CYS A 19 0.04 5.96 -6.89
N GLU A 20 1.10 6.37 -6.23
CA GLU A 20 2.44 6.49 -6.82
C GLU A 20 3.20 5.16 -6.73
N GLU A 21 2.99 4.45 -5.64
CA GLU A 21 3.62 3.16 -5.39
C GLU A 21 2.77 2.29 -4.46
N LEU A 22 3.01 1.00 -4.53
CA LEU A 22 2.46 -0.01 -3.63
C LEU A 22 3.59 -0.69 -2.90
N SER A 23 3.47 -0.86 -1.59
CA SER A 23 4.34 -1.77 -0.85
C SER A 23 3.59 -3.04 -0.48
N PHE A 24 4.30 -4.16 -0.42
CA PHE A 24 3.73 -5.41 0.05
C PHE A 24 4.69 -6.10 1.02
N ILE A 25 4.11 -6.69 2.06
CA ILE A 25 4.81 -7.44 3.08
C ILE A 25 4.68 -8.92 2.76
N VAL A 26 5.81 -9.63 2.75
CA VAL A 26 5.88 -11.04 2.33
C VAL A 26 6.86 -11.84 3.17
N ILE A 27 6.57 -13.13 3.32
CA ILE A 27 7.50 -14.13 3.83
C ILE A 27 7.61 -15.29 2.83
N SER A 28 8.70 -16.04 2.85
CA SER A 28 8.80 -17.31 2.14
C SER A 28 9.04 -18.44 3.14
N ALA A 29 8.26 -19.50 3.03
CA ALA A 29 8.43 -20.74 3.78
C ALA A 29 8.98 -21.84 2.88
N GLU A 30 9.59 -22.87 3.50
CA GLU A 30 10.26 -23.98 2.82
C GLU A 30 11.48 -23.56 1.98
N GLY A 31 12.06 -22.43 2.34
CA GLY A 31 13.26 -21.83 1.72
C GLY A 31 12.98 -20.53 0.98
N ALA A 32 14.04 -19.91 0.48
CA ALA A 32 13.94 -18.70 -0.33
C ALA A 32 13.17 -18.93 -1.64
N SER A 33 12.40 -17.94 -2.06
CA SER A 33 11.62 -17.98 -3.29
C SER A 33 11.92 -16.78 -4.20
N THR A 34 11.54 -16.92 -5.46
CA THR A 34 11.48 -15.79 -6.39
C THR A 34 10.02 -15.49 -6.70
N LEU A 35 9.64 -14.25 -6.46
CA LEU A 35 8.29 -13.73 -6.66
C LEU A 35 8.31 -12.70 -7.77
N ARG A 36 7.38 -12.80 -8.73
CA ARG A 36 7.09 -11.74 -9.68
C ARG A 36 5.79 -11.06 -9.29
N ALA A 37 5.72 -9.75 -9.48
CA ALA A 37 4.54 -8.98 -9.18
C ALA A 37 4.33 -7.87 -10.22
N ALA A 38 3.05 -7.59 -10.53
CA ALA A 38 2.62 -6.53 -11.43
C ALA A 38 1.40 -5.81 -10.85
N VAL A 39 1.39 -4.49 -10.97
CA VAL A 39 0.23 -3.64 -10.62
C VAL A 39 -0.78 -3.68 -11.75
N ASN A 40 -2.06 -3.85 -11.45
CA ASN A 40 -3.16 -3.89 -12.42
C ASN A 40 -4.03 -2.64 -12.33
N TYR A 41 -4.56 -2.20 -13.46
CA TYR A 41 -5.37 -0.99 -13.60
C TYR A 41 -6.78 -1.28 -14.11
N ASP A 42 -7.69 -0.33 -13.90
CA ASP A 42 -9.09 -0.40 -14.33
C ASP A 42 -9.27 -0.37 -15.85
N ASP A 43 -8.29 0.18 -16.58
CA ASP A 43 -8.28 0.19 -18.05
C ASP A 43 -7.84 -1.17 -18.67
N GLY A 44 -7.63 -2.20 -17.83
CA GLY A 44 -7.17 -3.52 -18.24
C GLY A 44 -5.68 -3.62 -18.54
N THR A 45 -4.92 -2.56 -18.34
CA THR A 45 -3.45 -2.59 -18.47
C THR A 45 -2.79 -2.97 -17.14
N SER A 46 -1.50 -3.29 -17.19
CA SER A 46 -0.68 -3.57 -16.00
C SER A 46 0.70 -2.97 -16.15
N GLU A 47 1.36 -2.70 -15.03
CA GLU A 47 2.80 -2.41 -15.04
C GLU A 47 3.61 -3.63 -15.49
N PRO A 48 4.81 -3.44 -16.02
CA PRO A 48 5.74 -4.53 -16.26
C PRO A 48 6.00 -5.33 -15.00
N GLU A 49 5.99 -6.66 -15.11
CA GLU A 49 6.32 -7.54 -13.98
C GLU A 49 7.71 -7.20 -13.41
N GLN A 50 7.80 -7.04 -12.11
CA GLN A 50 9.05 -6.93 -11.36
C GLN A 50 9.32 -8.22 -10.61
N GLN A 51 10.60 -8.59 -10.53
CA GLN A 51 11.05 -9.80 -9.84
C GLN A 51 11.73 -9.46 -8.52
N PHE A 52 11.37 -10.20 -7.48
CA PHE A 52 11.86 -10.06 -6.12
C PHE A 52 12.42 -11.39 -5.61
N SER A 53 13.58 -11.33 -4.96
CA SER A 53 14.15 -12.46 -4.22
C SER A 53 13.67 -12.38 -2.78
N VAL A 54 12.76 -13.26 -2.39
CA VAL A 54 12.19 -13.32 -1.04
C VAL A 54 12.98 -14.36 -0.24
N GLY A 55 13.67 -13.90 0.79
CA GLY A 55 14.42 -14.80 1.69
C GLY A 55 13.51 -15.75 2.46
N ASP A 56 14.07 -16.85 2.93
CA ASP A 56 13.37 -17.73 3.86
C ASP A 56 13.13 -17.00 5.19
N TRP A 57 11.89 -17.03 5.67
CA TRP A 57 11.53 -16.37 6.93
C TRP A 57 12.24 -16.96 8.15
N TYR A 58 12.76 -18.18 8.03
CA TYR A 58 13.29 -18.98 9.14
C TYR A 58 14.84 -19.10 9.10
N SER A 59 15.47 -19.25 7.94
CA SER A 59 16.88 -19.64 7.82
C SER A 59 17.85 -18.49 7.70
N GLY A 60 17.42 -17.30 7.84
CA GLY A 60 18.14 -16.16 8.30
C GLY A 60 19.43 -15.70 7.64
N SER A 61 19.62 -15.79 6.35
CA SER A 61 20.59 -14.90 5.69
C SER A 61 19.95 -13.53 5.49
N ALA A 62 20.62 -12.45 5.87
CA ALA A 62 20.19 -11.09 5.56
C ALA A 62 19.98 -10.98 4.04
N GLY A 63 18.79 -10.55 3.62
CA GLY A 63 18.43 -10.32 2.24
C GLY A 63 18.04 -8.87 2.02
N GLN A 64 17.91 -8.47 0.77
CA GLN A 64 17.34 -7.17 0.44
C GLN A 64 15.86 -7.15 0.80
N GLY A 65 15.37 -6.00 1.30
CA GLY A 65 13.96 -5.79 1.58
C GLY A 65 13.47 -6.26 2.95
N GLU A 66 14.35 -6.45 3.94
CA GLU A 66 13.93 -6.78 5.31
C GLU A 66 13.18 -5.60 5.95
N ALA A 67 11.89 -5.81 6.25
CA ALA A 67 11.07 -4.86 7.00
C ALA A 67 11.20 -5.06 8.51
N ILE A 68 11.18 -6.33 8.96
CA ILE A 68 11.30 -6.71 10.36
C ILE A 68 12.32 -7.84 10.46
N TYR A 69 13.23 -7.69 11.40
CA TYR A 69 14.31 -8.64 11.67
C TYR A 69 14.42 -8.90 13.18
N GLY A 70 14.95 -10.06 13.54
CA GLY A 70 15.20 -10.39 14.95
C GLY A 70 13.99 -10.93 15.69
N LEU A 71 12.96 -11.37 14.96
CA LEU A 71 11.79 -12.00 15.55
C LEU A 71 12.14 -13.39 16.08
N ASP A 72 11.45 -13.82 17.14
CA ASP A 72 11.40 -15.20 17.61
C ASP A 72 10.05 -15.82 17.24
N ARG A 73 9.92 -17.12 17.40
CA ARG A 73 8.65 -17.86 17.20
C ARG A 73 8.31 -18.71 18.40
N ILE A 74 7.05 -19.08 18.49
CA ILE A 74 6.56 -20.03 19.48
C ILE A 74 6.55 -21.43 18.87
N LYS A 75 7.27 -22.37 19.47
CA LYS A 75 7.16 -23.79 19.21
C LYS A 75 5.96 -24.33 19.97
N ARG A 76 5.06 -25.00 19.25
CA ARG A 76 3.87 -25.61 19.86
C ARG A 76 4.23 -26.87 20.64
N GLY A 77 3.70 -26.99 21.87
CA GLY A 77 3.95 -28.14 22.74
C GLY A 77 3.34 -29.45 22.24
N SER A 78 2.17 -29.40 21.63
CA SER A 78 1.50 -30.63 21.16
C SER A 78 1.98 -31.01 19.75
N GLY A 79 2.50 -32.23 19.61
CA GLY A 79 2.85 -32.83 18.33
C GLY A 79 4.25 -32.57 17.82
N SER A 80 5.07 -31.78 18.53
CA SER A 80 6.41 -31.37 18.08
C SER A 80 7.54 -31.85 19.02
N GLY A 81 7.23 -32.75 19.96
CA GLY A 81 8.20 -33.24 20.94
C GLY A 81 8.48 -32.27 22.10
N TYR A 82 7.68 -31.23 22.26
CA TYR A 82 7.74 -30.30 23.39
C TYR A 82 6.55 -30.54 24.32
N SER A 83 6.77 -30.41 25.65
CA SER A 83 5.73 -30.59 26.66
C SER A 83 4.76 -29.41 26.77
N ALA A 84 5.18 -28.22 26.36
CA ALA A 84 4.41 -27.00 26.40
C ALA A 84 4.85 -26.03 25.28
N ASP A 85 4.04 -25.03 24.99
CA ASP A 85 4.42 -23.93 24.10
C ASP A 85 5.60 -23.17 24.70
N GLN A 86 6.63 -22.90 23.90
CA GLN A 86 7.82 -22.20 24.33
C GLN A 86 8.44 -21.39 23.19
N PHE A 87 9.20 -20.35 23.52
CA PHE A 87 9.99 -19.63 22.51
C PHE A 87 11.09 -20.53 21.95
N ASP A 88 11.36 -20.38 20.64
CA ASP A 88 12.45 -21.09 19.95
C ASP A 88 13.84 -20.63 20.42
N GLY A 89 13.94 -19.40 20.94
CA GLY A 89 15.21 -18.79 21.36
C GLY A 89 16.08 -18.36 20.19
N ARG A 90 15.55 -18.36 18.97
CA ARG A 90 16.22 -17.86 17.77
C ARG A 90 15.73 -16.47 17.43
N THR A 91 16.62 -15.58 17.04
CA THR A 91 16.30 -14.18 16.74
C THR A 91 16.54 -13.85 15.28
N ASN A 92 16.38 -14.81 14.39
CA ASN A 92 16.67 -14.66 12.97
C ASN A 92 15.43 -14.77 12.05
N PHE A 93 14.24 -14.76 12.61
CA PHE A 93 13.01 -14.69 11.82
C PHE A 93 12.81 -13.31 11.23
N ARG A 94 12.26 -13.26 10.02
CA ARG A 94 12.21 -12.07 9.19
C ARG A 94 10.90 -11.93 8.44
N ILE A 95 10.54 -10.69 8.21
CA ILE A 95 9.47 -10.28 7.30
C ILE A 95 10.10 -9.31 6.29
N PHE A 96 9.75 -9.47 5.02
CA PHE A 96 10.29 -8.67 3.93
C PHE A 96 9.24 -7.68 3.42
N GLU A 97 9.69 -6.51 2.98
CA GLU A 97 8.88 -5.52 2.29
C GLU A 97 9.52 -5.20 0.94
N TYR A 98 8.69 -5.12 -0.08
CA TYR A 98 9.09 -4.69 -1.42
C TYR A 98 8.12 -3.65 -1.94
N VAL A 99 8.61 -2.80 -2.82
CA VAL A 99 7.88 -1.69 -3.41
C VAL A 99 7.71 -1.91 -4.90
N LEU A 100 6.50 -1.64 -5.40
CA LEU A 100 6.13 -1.62 -6.81
C LEU A 100 5.76 -0.18 -7.18
N PRO A 101 6.40 0.44 -8.18
CA PRO A 101 5.93 1.70 -8.72
C PRO A 101 4.56 1.51 -9.39
N ALA A 102 3.74 2.53 -9.34
CA ALA A 102 2.45 2.57 -10.01
C ALA A 102 2.31 3.87 -10.81
N THR A 103 1.54 3.81 -11.89
CA THR A 103 1.21 4.98 -12.71
C THR A 103 0.14 5.80 -12.01
N SER A 104 0.52 6.96 -11.47
CA SER A 104 -0.27 7.75 -10.52
C SER A 104 -1.59 8.31 -11.06
N ASN A 105 -1.78 8.39 -12.38
CA ASN A 105 -3.02 8.85 -13.01
C ASN A 105 -3.94 7.71 -13.45
N LYS A 106 -3.64 6.45 -13.07
CA LYS A 106 -4.48 5.27 -13.31
C LYS A 106 -5.06 4.73 -12.01
N LEU A 107 -6.30 4.25 -12.08
CA LEU A 107 -6.93 3.57 -10.94
C LEU A 107 -6.32 2.17 -10.79
N THR A 108 -5.61 1.96 -9.70
CA THR A 108 -5.04 0.66 -9.35
C THR A 108 -6.14 -0.24 -8.81
N THR A 109 -6.39 -1.37 -9.48
CA THR A 109 -7.43 -2.35 -9.13
C THR A 109 -6.90 -3.53 -8.36
N GLY A 110 -5.59 -3.77 -8.38
CA GLY A 110 -5.01 -4.91 -7.69
C GLY A 110 -3.55 -5.15 -8.02
N ILE A 111 -3.03 -6.27 -7.51
CA ILE A 111 -1.68 -6.75 -7.79
C ILE A 111 -1.77 -8.22 -8.17
N THR A 112 -1.13 -8.61 -9.28
CA THR A 112 -0.93 -10.01 -9.64
C THR A 112 0.43 -10.47 -9.15
N PHE A 113 0.47 -11.56 -8.41
CA PHE A 113 1.66 -12.20 -7.90
C PHE A 113 1.86 -13.57 -8.55
N THR A 114 3.11 -13.91 -8.89
CA THR A 114 3.48 -15.21 -9.44
C THR A 114 4.74 -15.74 -8.74
N SER A 115 4.62 -16.87 -8.04
CA SER A 115 5.81 -17.58 -7.54
C SER A 115 6.46 -18.33 -8.70
N THR A 116 7.79 -18.22 -8.85
CA THR A 116 8.51 -18.90 -9.92
C THR A 116 9.22 -20.17 -9.47
N VAL A 117 9.26 -20.44 -8.16
CA VAL A 117 9.99 -21.58 -7.58
C VAL A 117 9.02 -22.60 -7.01
N SER A 118 9.07 -23.82 -7.51
CA SER A 118 8.28 -24.95 -7.01
C SER A 118 8.71 -25.37 -5.59
N GLY A 119 7.73 -25.77 -4.78
CA GLY A 119 7.97 -26.24 -3.40
C GLY A 119 8.32 -25.17 -2.38
N LYS A 120 8.36 -23.91 -2.80
CA LYS A 120 8.49 -22.74 -1.92
C LYS A 120 7.15 -22.05 -1.76
N ILE A 121 6.92 -21.42 -0.61
CA ILE A 121 5.61 -20.88 -0.27
C ILE A 121 5.74 -19.40 0.08
N PRO A 122 5.86 -18.51 -0.91
CA PRO A 122 5.74 -17.09 -0.64
C PRO A 122 4.31 -16.76 -0.22
N THR A 123 4.19 -16.00 0.86
CA THR A 123 2.91 -15.60 1.46
C THR A 123 2.87 -14.10 1.62
N ILE A 124 1.93 -13.46 0.94
CA ILE A 124 1.68 -12.03 1.08
C ILE A 124 0.89 -11.81 2.38
N LEU A 125 1.41 -10.97 3.26
CA LEU A 125 0.82 -10.66 4.57
C LEU A 125 0.01 -9.38 4.55
N GLY A 126 0.36 -8.42 3.68
CA GLY A 126 -0.33 -7.15 3.56
C GLY A 126 0.16 -6.36 2.36
N VAL A 127 -0.64 -5.37 1.96
CA VAL A 127 -0.34 -4.41 0.90
C VAL A 127 -0.72 -3.02 1.41
N ALA A 128 0.09 -2.03 1.10
CA ALA A 128 -0.18 -0.62 1.37
C ALA A 128 0.02 0.21 0.10
N MET A 129 -0.76 1.29 -0.04
CA MET A 129 -0.62 2.29 -1.10
C MET A 129 0.03 3.54 -0.52
N LYS A 130 0.98 4.11 -1.26
CA LYS A 130 1.58 5.40 -0.96
C LYS A 130 1.22 6.42 -2.04
N GLY A 131 1.09 7.70 -1.62
CA GLY A 131 0.66 8.74 -2.55
C GLY A 131 -0.80 8.57 -2.98
N TYR A 132 -1.66 8.11 -2.06
CA TYR A 132 -3.09 7.94 -2.33
C TYR A 132 -3.67 9.25 -2.86
N LEU A 133 -4.01 9.24 -4.13
CA LEU A 133 -4.77 10.29 -4.78
C LEU A 133 -6.23 9.83 -4.77
N SER A 134 -7.11 10.61 -4.17
CA SER A 134 -8.55 10.34 -4.26
C SER A 134 -8.91 10.06 -5.72
N PRO A 135 -9.66 8.99 -6.01
CA PRO A 135 -10.15 8.80 -7.37
C PRO A 135 -10.84 10.09 -7.80
N ILE A 136 -10.62 10.49 -9.06
CA ILE A 136 -11.34 11.61 -9.65
C ILE A 136 -12.81 11.37 -9.38
N ALA A 137 -13.47 12.33 -8.73
CA ALA A 137 -14.89 12.22 -8.48
C ALA A 137 -15.60 11.95 -9.82
N PRO A 138 -16.65 11.10 -9.88
CA PRO A 138 -17.30 10.72 -11.13
C PRO A 138 -17.91 11.90 -11.92
N ASP A 139 -17.86 13.10 -11.38
CA ASP A 139 -18.28 14.37 -11.99
C ASP A 139 -17.20 15.08 -12.83
N GLY A 140 -16.02 14.46 -13.01
CA GLY A 140 -14.94 15.01 -13.85
C GLY A 140 -14.24 16.24 -13.29
N ILE A 141 -14.44 16.56 -12.02
CA ILE A 141 -13.70 17.65 -11.35
C ILE A 141 -12.39 17.04 -10.82
N GLU A 142 -11.28 17.33 -11.49
CA GLU A 142 -9.95 16.93 -11.01
C GLU A 142 -9.74 17.47 -9.59
N ALA A 143 -9.42 16.56 -8.64
CA ALA A 143 -8.92 16.98 -7.35
C ALA A 143 -7.57 17.71 -7.59
N PRO A 144 -7.41 18.97 -7.16
CA PRO A 144 -6.18 19.70 -7.41
C PRO A 144 -5.00 18.97 -6.76
N ALA A 145 -3.91 18.86 -7.52
CA ALA A 145 -2.68 18.21 -7.08
C ALA A 145 -2.29 18.66 -5.67
N ALA A 146 -2.07 17.69 -4.78
CA ALA A 146 -1.64 17.97 -3.41
C ALA A 146 -0.28 18.71 -3.46
N GLY A 147 -0.28 19.99 -3.11
CA GLY A 147 0.94 20.80 -3.03
C GLY A 147 0.92 22.16 -3.76
N ALA A 148 0.00 22.41 -4.68
CA ALA A 148 -0.16 23.74 -5.22
C ALA A 148 -0.83 24.65 -4.18
N LEU A 149 -0.13 25.72 -3.76
CA LEU A 149 -0.74 26.78 -2.96
C LEU A 149 -1.88 27.39 -3.79
N LYS A 150 -3.13 27.03 -3.46
CA LYS A 150 -4.29 27.57 -4.16
C LYS A 150 -4.42 29.05 -3.85
N GLU A 151 -4.42 29.88 -4.89
CA GLU A 151 -4.66 31.30 -4.77
C GLU A 151 -6.09 31.56 -4.26
N ILE A 152 -6.23 32.33 -3.16
CA ILE A 152 -7.53 32.71 -2.58
C ILE A 152 -8.05 33.92 -3.35
N VAL A 153 -9.14 33.77 -4.08
CA VAL A 153 -9.82 34.84 -4.80
C VAL A 153 -10.90 35.54 -3.97
N GLY A 154 -11.35 34.92 -2.89
CA GLY A 154 -12.29 35.57 -2.00
C GLY A 154 -12.59 34.79 -0.72
N ILE A 155 -12.92 35.53 0.33
CA ILE A 155 -13.42 35.05 1.60
C ILE A 155 -14.85 35.56 1.77
N TYR A 156 -15.76 34.71 2.17
CA TYR A 156 -17.17 35.04 2.31
C TYR A 156 -17.72 34.56 3.65
N SER A 157 -18.71 35.28 4.18
CA SER A 157 -19.52 34.80 5.29
C SER A 157 -20.48 33.69 4.83
N VAL A 158 -21.16 33.00 5.77
CA VAL A 158 -22.23 32.06 5.44
C VAL A 158 -23.41 32.71 4.72
N SER A 159 -23.62 34.02 4.89
CA SER A 159 -24.64 34.80 4.17
C SER A 159 -24.21 35.27 2.78
N GLY A 160 -23.00 34.87 2.33
CA GLY A 160 -22.47 35.22 1.00
C GLY A 160 -21.82 36.60 0.91
N GLN A 161 -21.67 37.35 2.00
CA GLN A 161 -21.01 38.64 2.01
C GLN A 161 -19.48 38.47 1.89
N LYS A 162 -18.87 39.16 0.94
CA LYS A 162 -17.39 39.15 0.74
C LYS A 162 -16.71 39.85 1.93
N GLN A 163 -15.64 39.22 2.40
CA GLN A 163 -14.86 39.66 3.55
C GLN A 163 -13.39 39.88 3.13
N THR A 164 -12.70 40.78 3.81
CA THR A 164 -11.29 41.07 3.58
C THR A 164 -10.37 40.17 4.41
N LYS A 165 -10.90 39.52 5.45
CA LYS A 165 -10.18 38.62 6.34
C LYS A 165 -11.13 37.59 6.98
N LEU A 166 -10.57 36.50 7.49
CA LEU A 166 -11.33 35.50 8.23
C LEU A 166 -11.94 36.08 9.52
N GLN A 167 -13.25 35.95 9.67
CA GLN A 167 -14.00 36.38 10.86
C GLN A 167 -14.24 35.20 11.82
N LYS A 168 -14.58 35.49 13.08
CA LYS A 168 -15.00 34.46 14.03
C LYS A 168 -16.26 33.75 13.50
N GLY A 169 -16.29 32.43 13.60
CA GLY A 169 -17.37 31.61 13.05
C GLY A 169 -16.99 30.96 11.71
N ILE A 170 -18.00 30.57 10.92
CA ILE A 170 -17.82 29.88 9.66
C ILE A 170 -17.48 30.88 8.54
N ASN A 171 -16.38 30.61 7.83
CA ASN A 171 -15.95 31.37 6.66
C ASN A 171 -15.94 30.42 5.45
N VAL A 172 -16.29 30.93 4.29
CA VAL A 172 -16.27 30.25 3.00
C VAL A 172 -15.16 30.86 2.15
N ILE A 173 -14.14 30.09 1.84
CA ILE A 173 -13.02 30.51 1.02
C ILE A 173 -13.22 29.97 -0.40
N ARG A 174 -13.15 30.87 -1.39
CA ARG A 174 -13.16 30.51 -2.81
C ARG A 174 -11.75 30.66 -3.36
N PHE A 175 -11.29 29.64 -4.10
CA PHE A 175 -9.99 29.59 -4.74
C PHE A 175 -10.09 29.92 -6.24
N ALA A 176 -8.94 30.25 -6.85
CA ALA A 176 -8.85 30.59 -8.28
C ALA A 176 -9.29 29.44 -9.21
N ASP A 177 -9.13 28.19 -8.75
CA ASP A 177 -9.58 26.99 -9.45
C ASP A 177 -11.11 26.73 -9.36
N GLY A 178 -11.86 27.66 -8.75
CA GLY A 178 -13.32 27.55 -8.53
C GLY A 178 -13.69 26.71 -7.31
N SER A 179 -12.76 26.02 -6.67
CA SER A 179 -13.07 25.22 -5.47
C SER A 179 -13.40 26.11 -4.26
N VAL A 180 -14.14 25.53 -3.31
CA VAL A 180 -14.63 26.22 -2.11
C VAL A 180 -14.27 25.42 -0.86
N LYS A 181 -13.76 26.07 0.19
CA LYS A 181 -13.47 25.46 1.48
C LYS A 181 -14.19 26.20 2.61
N LYS A 182 -14.84 25.47 3.53
CA LYS A 182 -15.41 26.01 4.77
C LYS A 182 -14.39 25.90 5.89
N ILE A 183 -14.17 27.00 6.62
CA ILE A 183 -13.27 27.06 7.78
C ILE A 183 -14.03 27.64 8.97
N LEU A 184 -13.94 26.98 10.11
CA LEU A 184 -14.41 27.49 11.40
C LEU A 184 -13.24 28.17 12.10
N ARG A 185 -13.35 29.48 12.35
CA ARG A 185 -12.42 30.23 13.20
C ARG A 185 -13.03 30.40 14.59
N LYS A 186 -12.37 29.87 15.58
CA LYS A 186 -12.70 30.02 17.01
C LYS A 186 -12.39 31.41 17.53
#